data_ffbcdb36baa798ac996867ca086b5af2
#
_entry.id   ffbcdb36baa798ac996867ca086b5af2
#
_cell.length_a   1.000
_cell.length_b   1.000
_cell.length_c   1.000
_cell.angle_alpha   90.00
_cell.angle_beta   90.00
_cell.angle_gamma   90.00
#
_symmetry.space_group_name_H-M   'P 1'
#
loop_
_entity.id
_entity.type
_entity.pdbx_description
1 polymer ?
#
loop_
_entity_poly.entity_id
_entity_poly.type
_entity_poly.pdbx_seq_one_letter_code
_entity_poly.pdbx_strand_id
1 'polypeptide(L)'
;LSPVEYYWADFMNACDSDSATKYLELGKDFELKVPQTLRFVATINNDHTTEILSPRLLDRAFIISLPSVTVDTDFVEVDFSSVPSQIITWKQFVDAFGCTNPVAFSDKIAELYKKLYNAFCSLNIRISPRTEKAIRLYWSVSQKLFDSAMDGTDPSIVALDYAFAQKMLPKINGSGDDYGNSLKTLEQLFNANHFEKCATKVKEIYERGKISMNYYQYF
;
A
#
# COMPACT_ATOMS: atom_id res chain seq x y z
N LEU A 1 23.76 -21.91 8.87
CA LEU A 1 23.61 -20.51 9.29
C LEU A 1 22.17 -20.09 9.10
N SER A 2 21.57 -19.39 10.08
CA SER A 2 20.25 -18.80 9.89
C SER A 2 20.30 -17.66 8.85
N PRO A 3 19.21 -17.32 8.18
CA PRO A 3 19.19 -16.17 7.26
C PRO A 3 19.70 -14.88 7.90
N VAL A 4 19.48 -14.68 9.18
CA VAL A 4 19.95 -13.51 9.94
C VAL A 4 21.48 -13.51 10.06
N GLU A 5 22.11 -14.66 10.32
CA GLU A 5 23.57 -14.79 10.37
C GLU A 5 24.23 -14.58 9.01
N TYR A 6 23.55 -14.97 7.92
CA TYR A 6 24.05 -14.75 6.56
C TYR A 6 24.09 -13.25 6.22
N TYR A 7 22.98 -12.53 6.41
CA TYR A 7 22.92 -11.09 6.17
C TYR A 7 23.85 -10.29 7.09
N TRP A 8 24.05 -10.75 8.32
CA TRP A 8 24.98 -10.14 9.23
C TRP A 8 26.43 -10.30 8.78
N ALA A 9 26.80 -11.46 8.26
CA ALA A 9 28.12 -11.70 7.70
C ALA A 9 28.41 -10.81 6.49
N ASP A 10 27.44 -10.63 5.58
CA ASP A 10 27.57 -9.75 4.43
C ASP A 10 27.70 -8.28 4.85
N PHE A 11 26.93 -7.84 5.83
CA PHE A 11 27.03 -6.49 6.40
C PHE A 11 28.41 -6.25 7.01
N MET A 12 28.92 -7.21 7.79
CA MET A 12 30.23 -7.12 8.42
C MET A 12 31.36 -7.09 7.41
N ASN A 13 31.23 -7.81 6.30
CA ASN A 13 32.21 -7.80 5.22
C ASN A 13 32.23 -6.46 4.44
N ALA A 14 31.10 -5.73 4.42
CA ALA A 14 30.99 -4.42 3.79
C ALA A 14 31.46 -3.26 4.69
N CYS A 15 31.61 -3.46 6.00
CA CYS A 15 32.13 -2.49 6.93
C CYS A 15 33.66 -2.44 6.92
N ASP A 16 34.24 -1.27 7.22
CA ASP A 16 35.66 -1.19 7.53
C ASP A 16 35.99 -1.97 8.84
N SER A 17 37.25 -2.37 8.99
CA SER A 17 37.69 -3.25 10.08
C SER A 17 37.40 -2.66 11.48
N ASP A 18 37.48 -1.34 11.64
CA ASP A 18 37.24 -0.67 12.93
C ASP A 18 35.75 -0.65 13.28
N SER A 19 34.90 -0.41 12.31
CA SER A 19 33.44 -0.47 12.49
C SER A 19 32.99 -1.89 12.79
N ALA A 20 33.53 -2.89 12.08
CA ALA A 20 33.25 -4.30 12.29
C ALA A 20 33.62 -4.75 13.71
N THR A 21 34.79 -4.34 14.21
CA THR A 21 35.26 -4.66 15.57
C THR A 21 34.34 -4.08 16.64
N LYS A 22 33.91 -2.82 16.50
CA LYS A 22 32.95 -2.20 17.42
C LYS A 22 31.61 -2.91 17.48
N TYR A 23 31.11 -3.37 16.34
CA TYR A 23 29.84 -4.11 16.30
C TYR A 23 29.98 -5.51 16.92
N LEU A 24 31.13 -6.18 16.76
CA LEU A 24 31.40 -7.46 17.40
C LEU A 24 31.55 -7.36 18.93
N GLU A 25 32.15 -6.30 19.42
CA GLU A 25 32.30 -6.04 20.86
C GLU A 25 30.94 -5.72 21.53
N LEU A 26 30.04 -5.05 20.81
CA LEU A 26 28.69 -4.74 21.27
C LEU A 26 27.72 -5.94 21.14
N GLY A 27 28.14 -7.00 20.43
CA GLY A 27 27.24 -8.06 19.95
C GLY A 27 26.67 -9.01 20.99
N LYS A 28 27.10 -8.97 22.25
CA LYS A 28 26.56 -9.87 23.29
C LYS A 28 25.33 -9.31 24.02
N ASP A 29 25.14 -7.98 24.02
CA ASP A 29 24.01 -7.31 24.71
C ASP A 29 23.31 -6.27 23.81
N PHE A 30 23.42 -6.41 22.48
CA PHE A 30 22.96 -5.40 21.54
C PHE A 30 21.51 -5.60 21.12
N GLU A 31 20.61 -4.82 21.69
CA GLU A 31 19.28 -4.61 21.12
C GLU A 31 19.37 -3.66 19.91
N LEU A 32 19.21 -4.19 18.70
CA LEU A 32 19.11 -3.37 17.50
C LEU A 32 17.79 -2.60 17.53
N LYS A 33 17.81 -1.36 18.00
CA LYS A 33 16.67 -0.46 17.95
C LYS A 33 16.51 0.07 16.53
N VAL A 34 15.47 -0.36 15.83
CA VAL A 34 15.09 0.21 14.54
C VAL A 34 14.64 1.65 14.77
N PRO A 35 15.35 2.67 14.24
CA PRO A 35 14.96 4.06 14.43
C PRO A 35 13.61 4.35 13.75
N GLN A 36 12.83 5.24 14.36
CA GLN A 36 11.52 5.63 13.80
C GLN A 36 11.61 6.29 12.42
N THR A 37 12.80 6.78 12.06
CA THR A 37 13.09 7.38 10.76
C THR A 37 13.24 6.35 9.64
N LEU A 38 13.51 5.07 9.96
CA LEU A 38 13.72 4.04 8.95
C LEU A 38 12.40 3.68 8.27
N ARG A 39 12.44 3.60 6.94
CA ARG A 39 11.34 3.16 6.08
C ARG A 39 11.80 2.02 5.21
N PHE A 40 10.95 1.00 5.09
CA PHE A 40 11.20 -0.15 4.22
C PHE A 40 10.35 0.01 2.97
N VAL A 41 11.00 -0.05 1.82
CA VAL A 41 10.36 -0.10 0.50
C VAL A 41 10.89 -1.34 -0.19
N ALA A 42 10.00 -2.11 -0.80
CA ALA A 42 10.36 -3.29 -1.56
C ALA A 42 9.61 -3.29 -2.89
N THR A 43 10.18 -3.86 -3.91
CA THR A 43 9.56 -4.09 -5.20
C THR A 43 9.33 -5.58 -5.41
N ILE A 44 8.19 -5.92 -6.02
CA ILE A 44 7.86 -7.29 -6.42
C ILE A 44 7.38 -7.28 -7.87
N ASN A 45 7.76 -8.28 -8.62
CA ASN A 45 7.15 -8.51 -9.94
C ASN A 45 5.82 -9.23 -9.73
N ASN A 46 4.79 -8.76 -10.44
CA ASN A 46 3.48 -9.40 -10.44
C ASN A 46 3.32 -10.21 -11.72
N ASP A 47 3.85 -11.40 -11.75
CA ASP A 47 3.75 -12.35 -12.85
C ASP A 47 3.18 -13.71 -12.35
N HIS A 48 2.98 -14.64 -13.28
CA HIS A 48 2.40 -15.95 -12.99
C HIS A 48 3.28 -16.84 -12.08
N THR A 49 4.51 -16.43 -11.79
CA THR A 49 5.42 -17.14 -10.88
C THR A 49 5.42 -16.53 -9.48
N THR A 50 4.76 -15.40 -9.29
CA THR A 50 4.74 -14.67 -8.02
C THR A 50 3.83 -15.37 -7.02
N GLU A 51 4.39 -15.75 -5.87
CA GLU A 51 3.61 -16.32 -4.76
C GLU A 51 2.69 -15.26 -4.13
N ILE A 52 1.54 -15.73 -3.65
CA ILE A 52 0.57 -14.85 -2.96
C ILE A 52 1.19 -14.31 -1.68
N LEU A 53 1.17 -12.99 -1.53
CA LEU A 53 1.68 -12.34 -0.33
C LEU A 53 0.90 -12.78 0.91
N SER A 54 1.61 -13.04 1.99
CA SER A 54 0.98 -13.49 3.22
C SER A 54 -0.02 -12.46 3.76
N PRO A 55 -1.16 -12.88 4.34
CA PRO A 55 -2.13 -11.96 4.94
C PRO A 55 -1.52 -11.05 6.02
N ARG A 56 -0.48 -11.52 6.73
CA ARG A 56 0.23 -10.74 7.73
C ARG A 56 1.01 -9.58 7.13
N LEU A 57 1.57 -9.78 5.94
CA LEU A 57 2.27 -8.72 5.19
C LEU A 57 1.26 -7.71 4.65
N LEU A 58 0.19 -8.18 3.99
CA LEU A 58 -0.89 -7.33 3.46
C LEU A 58 -1.54 -6.44 4.54
N ASP A 59 -1.66 -6.96 5.76
CA ASP A 59 -2.22 -6.18 6.88
C ASP A 59 -1.26 -5.05 7.37
N ARG A 60 0.02 -5.13 7.05
CA ARG A 60 1.05 -4.17 7.49
C ARG A 60 1.52 -3.24 6.39
N ALA A 61 1.68 -3.73 5.16
CA ALA A 61 2.17 -2.97 4.02
C ALA A 61 1.07 -2.14 3.34
N PHE A 62 1.48 -1.09 2.63
CA PHE A 62 0.70 -0.45 1.58
C PHE A 62 1.22 -0.97 0.25
N ILE A 63 0.32 -1.43 -0.62
CA ILE A 63 0.68 -1.97 -1.93
C ILE A 63 0.36 -0.93 -2.99
N ILE A 64 1.37 -0.51 -3.73
CA ILE A 64 1.24 0.43 -4.84
C ILE A 64 1.45 -0.35 -6.12
N SER A 65 0.38 -0.51 -6.91
CA SER A 65 0.49 -1.07 -8.26
C SER A 65 0.88 0.01 -9.24
N LEU A 66 1.93 -0.24 -10.00
CA LEU A 66 2.30 0.60 -11.13
C LEU A 66 1.57 0.11 -12.37
N PRO A 67 1.08 1.02 -13.23
CA PRO A 67 0.46 0.64 -14.50
C PRO A 67 1.51 -0.02 -15.41
N SER A 68 1.08 -0.98 -16.22
CA SER A 68 1.92 -1.53 -17.27
C SER A 68 2.22 -0.45 -18.30
N VAL A 69 3.49 -0.26 -18.62
CA VAL A 69 3.90 0.64 -19.70
C VAL A 69 3.78 -0.13 -21.01
N THR A 70 3.04 0.42 -21.97
CA THR A 70 3.01 -0.13 -23.33
C THR A 70 4.33 0.19 -24.04
N VAL A 71 4.81 -0.75 -24.83
CA VAL A 71 6.15 -0.70 -25.48
C VAL A 71 6.32 0.44 -26.48
N ASP A 72 5.23 1.12 -26.85
CA ASP A 72 5.21 2.21 -27.85
C ASP A 72 5.57 3.60 -27.30
N THR A 73 5.93 3.70 -26.04
CA THR A 73 6.44 4.95 -25.49
C THR A 73 7.93 5.03 -25.73
N ASP A 74 8.39 6.02 -26.49
CA ASP A 74 9.79 6.38 -26.61
C ASP A 74 10.38 6.49 -25.19
N PHE A 75 11.45 5.74 -24.93
CA PHE A 75 12.16 5.86 -23.66
C PHE A 75 12.73 7.28 -23.59
N VAL A 76 12.07 8.14 -22.86
CA VAL A 76 12.60 9.46 -22.54
C VAL A 76 13.65 9.24 -21.46
N GLU A 77 14.92 9.43 -21.84
CA GLU A 77 16.01 9.41 -20.88
C GLU A 77 15.81 10.58 -19.91
N VAL A 78 15.43 10.28 -18.66
CA VAL A 78 15.22 11.32 -17.65
C VAL A 78 16.57 11.75 -17.11
N ASP A 79 16.96 12.99 -17.41
CA ASP A 79 18.15 13.59 -16.84
C ASP A 79 17.91 13.95 -15.35
N PHE A 80 18.38 13.09 -14.47
CA PHE A 80 18.31 13.31 -13.03
C PHE A 80 19.30 14.34 -12.51
N SER A 81 20.26 14.80 -13.33
CA SER A 81 21.25 15.82 -12.91
C SER A 81 20.62 17.19 -12.64
N SER A 82 19.46 17.44 -13.24
CA SER A 82 18.68 18.68 -13.06
C SER A 82 17.76 18.64 -11.83
N VAL A 83 17.57 17.47 -11.20
CA VAL A 83 16.74 17.34 -10.00
C VAL A 83 17.53 17.84 -8.78
N PRO A 84 17.11 18.94 -8.14
CA PRO A 84 17.81 19.42 -6.97
C PRO A 84 17.78 18.37 -5.86
N SER A 85 18.95 17.94 -5.39
CA SER A 85 19.05 17.07 -4.23
C SER A 85 18.69 17.86 -2.98
N GLN A 86 17.42 17.85 -2.58
CA GLN A 86 16.99 18.43 -1.32
C GLN A 86 17.12 17.39 -0.21
N ILE A 87 17.95 17.70 0.77
CA ILE A 87 17.97 16.92 2.01
C ILE A 87 16.75 17.34 2.84
N ILE A 88 15.76 16.43 2.91
CA ILE A 88 14.58 16.64 3.76
C ILE A 88 14.92 16.13 5.16
N THR A 89 14.87 17.04 6.14
CA THR A 89 15.07 16.66 7.55
C THR A 89 13.88 15.84 8.06
N TRP A 90 14.12 15.00 9.06
CA TRP A 90 13.04 14.24 9.71
C TRP A 90 11.92 15.14 10.24
N LYS A 91 12.27 16.31 10.76
CA LYS A 91 11.29 17.29 11.22
C LYS A 91 10.38 17.76 10.08
N GLN A 92 10.95 18.17 8.95
CA GLN A 92 10.17 18.59 7.76
C GLN A 92 9.26 17.48 7.27
N PHE A 93 9.76 16.22 7.25
CA PHE A 93 8.95 15.08 6.87
C PHE A 93 7.78 14.85 7.83
N VAL A 94 8.01 14.92 9.14
CA VAL A 94 6.96 14.75 10.14
C VAL A 94 5.96 15.91 10.11
N ASP A 95 6.43 17.15 9.91
CA ASP A 95 5.56 18.32 9.82
C ASP A 95 4.61 18.23 8.60
N ALA A 96 5.11 17.70 7.47
CA ALA A 96 4.32 17.53 6.25
C ALA A 96 3.40 16.30 6.28
N PHE A 97 3.90 15.16 6.72
CA PHE A 97 3.24 13.86 6.58
C PHE A 97 2.92 13.17 7.92
N GLY A 98 3.37 13.73 9.04
CA GLY A 98 3.16 13.14 10.36
C GLY A 98 1.71 13.28 10.79
N CYS A 99 1.15 12.15 11.26
CA CYS A 99 -0.16 12.13 11.90
C CYS A 99 -0.14 11.09 13.02
N THR A 100 -0.14 11.54 14.25
CA THR A 100 -0.20 10.65 15.43
C THR A 100 -1.63 10.27 15.79
N ASN A 101 -2.56 11.24 15.62
CA ASN A 101 -3.97 11.08 15.92
C ASN A 101 -4.77 11.32 14.64
N PRO A 102 -5.43 10.30 14.08
CA PRO A 102 -6.25 10.48 12.89
C PRO A 102 -7.44 11.39 13.20
N VAL A 103 -7.76 12.26 12.26
CA VAL A 103 -8.98 13.07 12.32
C VAL A 103 -10.20 12.15 12.22
N ALA A 104 -11.27 12.47 12.94
CA ALA A 104 -12.53 11.75 12.80
C ALA A 104 -13.09 11.95 11.38
N PHE A 105 -13.67 10.90 10.82
CA PHE A 105 -14.40 11.01 9.56
C PHE A 105 -15.60 11.95 9.74
N SER A 106 -15.88 12.77 8.72
CA SER A 106 -17.18 13.45 8.65
C SER A 106 -18.31 12.43 8.55
N ASP A 107 -19.53 12.79 8.90
CA ASP A 107 -20.68 11.87 8.86
C ASP A 107 -20.85 11.21 7.49
N LYS A 108 -20.71 11.98 6.42
CA LYS A 108 -20.74 11.47 5.03
C LYS A 108 -19.67 10.40 4.78
N ILE A 109 -18.44 10.65 5.18
CA ILE A 109 -17.31 9.70 5.01
C ILE A 109 -17.49 8.48 5.92
N ALA A 110 -18.01 8.67 7.14
CA ALA A 110 -18.26 7.57 8.06
C ALA A 110 -19.34 6.61 7.55
N GLU A 111 -20.42 7.14 6.98
CA GLU A 111 -21.45 6.32 6.32
C GLU A 111 -20.91 5.55 5.12
N LEU A 112 -20.13 6.21 4.28
CA LEU A 112 -19.51 5.59 3.12
C LEU A 112 -18.53 4.50 3.56
N TYR A 113 -17.68 4.78 4.54
CA TYR A 113 -16.75 3.80 5.11
C TYR A 113 -17.51 2.57 5.64
N LYS A 114 -18.64 2.75 6.31
CA LYS A 114 -19.47 1.63 6.79
C LYS A 114 -20.05 0.79 5.65
N LYS A 115 -20.47 1.41 4.55
CA LYS A 115 -20.95 0.70 3.35
C LYS A 115 -19.83 -0.12 2.74
N LEU A 116 -18.63 0.46 2.59
CA LEU A 116 -17.44 -0.23 2.09
C LEU A 116 -17.02 -1.37 3.02
N TYR A 117 -17.02 -1.14 4.33
CA TYR A 117 -16.75 -2.19 5.32
C TYR A 117 -17.66 -3.41 5.12
N ASN A 118 -18.96 -3.19 4.99
CA ASN A 118 -19.94 -4.27 4.79
C ASN A 118 -19.70 -5.00 3.44
N ALA A 119 -19.38 -4.27 2.38
CA ALA A 119 -19.09 -4.85 1.08
C ALA A 119 -17.82 -5.72 1.11
N PHE A 120 -16.78 -5.34 1.84
CA PHE A 120 -15.60 -6.20 2.03
C PHE A 120 -15.90 -7.40 2.93
N CYS A 121 -16.77 -7.26 3.93
CA CYS A 121 -17.21 -8.38 4.75
C CYS A 121 -17.96 -9.45 3.93
N SER A 122 -18.74 -9.07 2.91
CA SER A 122 -19.39 -10.03 2.01
C SER A 122 -18.41 -10.80 1.13
N LEU A 123 -17.19 -10.28 0.94
CA LEU A 123 -16.07 -10.97 0.32
C LEU A 123 -15.21 -11.77 1.32
N ASN A 124 -15.67 -11.94 2.58
CA ASN A 124 -14.89 -12.53 3.68
C ASN A 124 -13.60 -11.78 4.03
N ILE A 125 -13.48 -10.52 3.62
CA ILE A 125 -12.32 -9.67 3.91
C ILE A 125 -12.65 -8.78 5.12
N ARG A 126 -12.05 -9.10 6.26
CA ARG A 126 -12.24 -8.32 7.48
C ARG A 126 -11.22 -7.17 7.56
N ILE A 127 -11.69 -6.01 7.98
CA ILE A 127 -10.82 -4.87 8.29
C ILE A 127 -10.35 -5.02 9.74
N SER A 128 -9.05 -5.25 9.93
CA SER A 128 -8.49 -5.29 11.27
C SER A 128 -8.41 -3.88 11.89
N PRO A 129 -8.38 -3.75 13.23
CA PRO A 129 -8.18 -2.44 13.87
C PRO A 129 -6.89 -1.74 13.40
N ARG A 130 -5.84 -2.50 13.06
CA ARG A 130 -4.61 -1.96 12.50
C ARG A 130 -4.83 -1.40 11.10
N THR A 131 -5.52 -2.13 10.23
CA THR A 131 -5.87 -1.68 8.88
C THR A 131 -6.75 -0.44 8.93
N GLU A 132 -7.77 -0.42 9.81
CA GLU A 132 -8.63 0.75 10.00
C GLU A 132 -7.83 1.97 10.44
N LYS A 133 -6.96 1.83 11.45
CA LYS A 133 -6.08 2.91 11.89
C LYS A 133 -5.18 3.41 10.76
N ALA A 134 -4.62 2.52 9.94
CA ALA A 134 -3.78 2.87 8.81
C ALA A 134 -4.57 3.66 7.74
N ILE A 135 -5.80 3.23 7.40
CA ILE A 135 -6.68 3.94 6.47
C ILE A 135 -7.01 5.34 7.01
N ARG A 136 -7.39 5.46 8.28
CA ARG A 136 -7.71 6.75 8.91
C ARG A 136 -6.51 7.71 8.94
N LEU A 137 -5.32 7.21 9.26
CA LEU A 137 -4.08 8.01 9.24
C LEU A 137 -3.76 8.48 7.82
N TYR A 138 -3.80 7.57 6.85
CA TYR A 138 -3.59 7.90 5.44
C TYR A 138 -4.58 8.96 4.97
N TRP A 139 -5.87 8.75 5.20
CA TRP A 139 -6.91 9.69 4.83
C TRP A 139 -6.73 11.07 5.49
N SER A 140 -6.39 11.12 6.79
CA SER A 140 -6.19 12.37 7.53
C SER A 140 -5.09 13.26 6.95
N VAL A 141 -4.06 12.64 6.36
CA VAL A 141 -2.95 13.37 5.72
C VAL A 141 -3.28 13.67 4.26
N SER A 142 -3.69 12.65 3.52
CA SER A 142 -3.84 12.73 2.06
C SER A 142 -4.90 13.70 1.61
N GLN A 143 -6.04 13.81 2.31
CA GLN A 143 -7.09 14.77 1.97
C GLN A 143 -6.62 16.23 1.96
N LYS A 144 -5.53 16.54 2.68
CA LYS A 144 -4.93 17.89 2.71
C LYS A 144 -3.93 18.09 1.57
N LEU A 145 -3.42 17.00 1.00
CA LEU A 145 -2.40 17.01 -0.06
C LEU A 145 -3.02 16.93 -1.46
N PHE A 146 -4.19 16.30 -1.57
CA PHE A 146 -4.91 16.30 -2.83
C PHE A 146 -5.54 17.66 -3.08
N ASP A 147 -5.19 18.25 -4.20
CA ASP A 147 -5.78 19.53 -4.61
C ASP A 147 -7.21 19.29 -5.11
N SER A 148 -8.12 20.18 -4.70
CA SER A 148 -9.51 20.21 -5.19
C SER A 148 -9.61 20.50 -6.70
N ALA A 149 -8.51 20.90 -7.33
CA ALA A 149 -8.42 21.10 -8.78
C ALA A 149 -8.30 19.79 -9.59
N MET A 150 -8.11 18.64 -8.94
CA MET A 150 -8.13 17.34 -9.65
C MET A 150 -9.58 16.96 -9.96
N ASP A 151 -10.04 17.36 -11.16
CA ASP A 151 -11.31 16.96 -11.78
C ASP A 151 -12.61 17.25 -10.99
N GLY A 152 -12.59 18.19 -10.04
CA GLY A 152 -13.76 18.57 -9.24
C GLY A 152 -14.22 17.50 -8.24
N THR A 153 -13.48 16.43 -8.08
CA THR A 153 -13.79 15.39 -7.08
C THR A 153 -13.35 15.83 -5.68
N ASP A 154 -14.17 15.53 -4.68
CA ASP A 154 -13.88 15.81 -3.27
C ASP A 154 -12.56 15.16 -2.84
N PRO A 155 -11.53 15.93 -2.39
CA PRO A 155 -10.25 15.39 -1.94
C PRO A 155 -10.37 14.30 -0.88
N SER A 156 -11.40 14.35 -0.04
CA SER A 156 -11.68 13.33 0.96
C SER A 156 -12.05 11.99 0.33
N ILE A 157 -12.75 12.00 -0.79
CA ILE A 157 -13.12 10.80 -1.55
C ILE A 157 -11.89 10.23 -2.24
N VAL A 158 -11.10 11.07 -2.89
CA VAL A 158 -9.85 10.67 -3.55
C VAL A 158 -8.89 10.03 -2.55
N ALA A 159 -8.70 10.66 -1.38
CA ALA A 159 -7.85 10.13 -0.31
C ALA A 159 -8.32 8.74 0.17
N LEU A 160 -9.62 8.55 0.29
CA LEU A 160 -10.19 7.28 0.71
C LEU A 160 -10.06 6.20 -0.38
N ASP A 161 -10.27 6.57 -1.65
CA ASP A 161 -10.06 5.68 -2.81
C ASP A 161 -8.64 5.12 -2.83
N TYR A 162 -7.62 5.98 -2.75
CA TYR A 162 -6.22 5.53 -2.70
C TYR A 162 -5.93 4.67 -1.47
N ALA A 163 -6.49 5.00 -0.30
CA ALA A 163 -6.31 4.20 0.91
C ALA A 163 -6.86 2.78 0.75
N PHE A 164 -8.06 2.65 0.17
CA PHE A 164 -8.68 1.34 -0.09
C PHE A 164 -7.95 0.59 -1.21
N ALA A 165 -7.55 1.27 -2.27
CA ALA A 165 -6.79 0.65 -3.37
C ALA A 165 -5.49 0.00 -2.87
N GLN A 166 -4.77 0.67 -1.97
CA GLN A 166 -3.48 0.20 -1.47
C GLN A 166 -3.59 -0.79 -0.29
N LYS A 167 -4.68 -0.71 0.50
CA LYS A 167 -4.79 -1.45 1.77
C LYS A 167 -5.80 -2.59 1.73
N MET A 168 -6.86 -2.44 0.95
CA MET A 168 -7.96 -3.38 0.96
C MET A 168 -8.01 -4.26 -0.28
N LEU A 169 -7.83 -3.67 -1.47
CA LEU A 169 -7.90 -4.44 -2.72
C LEU A 169 -6.85 -5.56 -2.79
N PRO A 170 -5.60 -5.42 -2.30
CA PRO A 170 -4.62 -6.50 -2.31
C PRO A 170 -5.03 -7.75 -1.52
N LYS A 171 -6.07 -7.63 -0.67
CA LYS A 171 -6.62 -8.76 0.10
C LYS A 171 -7.67 -9.56 -0.67
N ILE A 172 -8.05 -9.12 -1.88
CA ILE A 172 -9.03 -9.83 -2.71
C ILE A 172 -8.41 -11.13 -3.18
N ASN A 173 -9.01 -12.23 -2.71
CA ASN A 173 -8.65 -13.58 -3.10
C ASN A 173 -9.84 -14.50 -2.77
N GLY A 174 -10.49 -15.02 -3.81
CA GLY A 174 -11.65 -15.91 -3.64
C GLY A 174 -12.12 -16.48 -4.95
N SER A 175 -13.10 -17.37 -4.89
CA SER A 175 -13.59 -18.09 -6.06
C SER A 175 -15.10 -18.31 -6.01
N GLY A 176 -15.67 -18.59 -7.17
CA GLY A 176 -17.08 -18.93 -7.34
C GLY A 176 -17.96 -17.76 -7.73
N ASP A 177 -19.19 -18.06 -8.15
CA ASP A 177 -20.12 -17.07 -8.68
C ASP A 177 -20.58 -16.07 -7.63
N ASP A 178 -20.81 -16.51 -6.39
CA ASP A 178 -21.22 -15.63 -5.29
C ASP A 178 -20.13 -14.59 -4.96
N TYR A 179 -18.86 -15.02 -5.00
CA TYR A 179 -17.73 -14.10 -4.83
C TYR A 179 -17.67 -13.09 -5.98
N GLY A 180 -17.83 -13.55 -7.23
CA GLY A 180 -17.90 -12.69 -8.39
C GLY A 180 -19.05 -11.67 -8.34
N ASN A 181 -20.23 -12.09 -7.87
CA ASN A 181 -21.38 -11.20 -7.69
C ASN A 181 -21.10 -10.13 -6.61
N SER A 182 -20.45 -10.52 -5.53
CA SER A 182 -20.01 -9.59 -4.47
C SER A 182 -18.98 -8.59 -4.98
N LEU A 183 -18.04 -8.99 -5.86
CA LEU A 183 -17.10 -8.08 -6.52
C LEU A 183 -17.81 -7.08 -7.44
N LYS A 184 -18.81 -7.52 -8.21
CA LYS A 184 -19.63 -6.62 -9.02
C LYS A 184 -20.36 -5.57 -8.17
N THR A 185 -20.91 -6.01 -7.06
CA THR A 185 -21.58 -5.10 -6.11
C THR A 185 -20.59 -4.07 -5.53
N LEU A 186 -19.37 -4.51 -5.22
CA LEU A 186 -18.30 -3.63 -4.75
C LEU A 186 -17.89 -2.63 -5.84
N GLU A 187 -17.73 -3.07 -7.10
CA GLU A 187 -17.44 -2.20 -8.24
C GLU A 187 -18.52 -1.12 -8.41
N GLN A 188 -19.79 -1.51 -8.38
CA GLN A 188 -20.91 -0.57 -8.46
C GLN A 188 -20.90 0.46 -7.33
N LEU A 189 -20.57 0.01 -6.10
CA LEU A 189 -20.45 0.89 -4.95
C LEU A 189 -19.31 1.91 -5.14
N PHE A 190 -18.18 1.48 -5.67
CA PHE A 190 -17.06 2.37 -5.98
C PHE A 190 -17.43 3.38 -7.06
N ASN A 191 -18.01 2.95 -8.17
CA ASN A 191 -18.44 3.84 -9.26
C ASN A 191 -19.47 4.88 -8.77
N ALA A 192 -20.44 4.47 -7.97
CA ALA A 192 -21.48 5.37 -7.43
C ALA A 192 -20.93 6.43 -6.46
N ASN A 193 -19.72 6.26 -5.95
CA ASN A 193 -19.08 7.17 -4.99
C ASN A 193 -17.76 7.76 -5.51
N HIS A 194 -17.50 7.70 -6.82
CA HIS A 194 -16.30 8.29 -7.46
C HIS A 194 -14.96 7.72 -6.99
N PHE A 195 -14.92 6.43 -6.67
CA PHE A 195 -13.69 5.70 -6.36
C PHE A 195 -13.08 5.11 -7.63
N GLU A 196 -12.46 5.94 -8.44
CA GLU A 196 -12.00 5.56 -9.78
C GLU A 196 -10.90 4.49 -9.76
N LYS A 197 -9.93 4.63 -8.86
CA LYS A 197 -8.81 3.66 -8.73
C LYS A 197 -9.32 2.29 -8.28
N CYS A 198 -10.17 2.27 -7.27
CA CYS A 198 -10.76 1.03 -6.78
C CYS A 198 -11.69 0.39 -7.81
N ALA A 199 -12.56 1.17 -8.45
CA ALA A 199 -13.49 0.65 -9.45
C ALA A 199 -12.75 0.01 -10.63
N THR A 200 -11.77 0.71 -11.19
CA THR A 200 -10.95 0.20 -12.30
C THR A 200 -10.26 -1.11 -11.92
N LYS A 201 -9.63 -1.15 -10.74
CA LYS A 201 -8.90 -2.35 -10.31
C LYS A 201 -9.82 -3.53 -10.00
N VAL A 202 -10.97 -3.30 -9.37
CA VAL A 202 -11.95 -4.38 -9.12
C VAL A 202 -12.52 -4.92 -10.42
N LYS A 203 -12.78 -4.07 -11.40
CA LYS A 203 -13.19 -4.48 -12.76
C LYS A 203 -12.14 -5.38 -13.42
N GLU A 204 -10.86 -4.99 -13.38
CA GLU A 204 -9.76 -5.82 -13.90
C GLU A 204 -9.72 -7.21 -13.22
N ILE A 205 -9.82 -7.24 -11.88
CA ILE A 205 -9.85 -8.49 -11.11
C ILE A 205 -11.04 -9.36 -11.52
N TYR A 206 -12.21 -8.74 -11.69
CA TYR A 206 -13.42 -9.44 -12.09
C TYR A 206 -13.31 -10.04 -13.50
N GLU A 207 -12.88 -9.26 -14.48
CA GLU A 207 -12.72 -9.71 -15.87
C GLU A 207 -11.69 -10.84 -15.98
N ARG A 208 -10.53 -10.68 -15.32
CA ARG A 208 -9.50 -11.73 -15.26
C ARG A 208 -10.02 -13.00 -14.60
N GLY A 209 -10.75 -12.86 -13.48
CA GLY A 209 -11.30 -13.99 -12.75
C GLY A 209 -12.33 -14.79 -13.56
N LYS A 210 -13.13 -14.12 -14.41
CA LYS A 210 -14.07 -14.80 -15.34
C LYS A 210 -13.35 -15.70 -16.33
N ILE A 211 -12.18 -15.30 -16.80
CA ILE A 211 -11.33 -16.12 -17.69
C ILE A 211 -10.69 -17.27 -16.91
N SER A 212 -10.38 -17.07 -15.63
CA SER A 212 -9.70 -18.01 -14.75
C SER A 212 -10.66 -18.87 -13.92
N MET A 213 -11.72 -19.41 -14.54
CA MET A 213 -12.71 -20.32 -13.91
C MET A 213 -13.34 -19.74 -12.64
N ASN A 214 -13.67 -18.46 -12.65
CA ASN A 214 -14.22 -17.73 -11.50
C ASN A 214 -13.28 -17.71 -10.27
N TYR A 215 -11.98 -17.66 -10.49
CA TYR A 215 -10.98 -17.43 -9.45
C TYR A 215 -10.50 -15.98 -9.53
N TYR A 216 -10.80 -15.21 -8.49
CA TYR A 216 -10.59 -13.76 -8.42
C TYR A 216 -9.47 -13.44 -7.43
N GLN A 217 -8.40 -12.85 -7.91
CA GLN A 217 -7.26 -12.46 -7.07
C GLN A 217 -6.67 -11.14 -7.54
N TYR A 218 -6.10 -10.41 -6.60
CA TYR A 218 -5.49 -9.11 -6.88
C TYR A 218 -4.18 -9.24 -7.67
N PHE A 219 -3.31 -10.21 -7.27
CA PHE A 219 -2.03 -10.51 -7.89
C PHE A 219 -2.14 -11.54 -9.00
#